data_e92e58d7a142826b0c4d0df946d5b88e
#
_entry.id   e92e58d7a142826b0c4d0df946d5b88e
#
_cell.length_a   1.000
_cell.length_b   1.000
_cell.length_c   1.000
_cell.angle_alpha   90.00
_cell.angle_beta   90.00
_cell.angle_gamma   90.00
#
_symmetry.space_group_name_H-M   'P 1'
#
loop_
_entity.id
_entity.type
_entity.pdbx_description
1 polymer ?
#
loop_
_entity_poly.entity_id
_entity_poly.type
_entity_poly.pdbx_seq_one_letter_code
_entity_poly.pdbx_strand_id
1 'polypeptide(L)'
;MKIKDIVKMQTLSSAKLIAGKCGIINEITGVNVLEAIDIANWGRHGEVILTSFFALHNLSDSELEVFFEKLHTIGISAVIIKIDRLVANIPAKIIELCDQHAIPLIQINKDIKYESIILEILGPIINTNINLLNKYYEIHSELTKLALKMPSIDEILYEFKKMISRDVSLINTTKAIEIATNQALSNATILATSDVLTEKYVHFKYERNDVLYNGATPPITGQQIRVQIPHLGYDDYELVIHELPEQVSSEDFMVIENGVKFLQMELLKKYVVSQNLFQQKNNIISDLLNDRLFEEKDINEVLESLTINKYPHYQLMLIKLYPRDDKKNANKDHLPQALRQIRLTIKDSFKDIVFLERLDVIVFIHNFNDNNAGIAPHTIEKKMNALAQNHVLKDFHYNVSISSKVEKRNIPQANREILDTEKILRLFHNQNNILLYEDLGIYKLFLDSNNLSDLKKFISPRLANFKFQYPLLFETLHTFLDTNQNYILTSEKLFLHPKTVRYRIDKTKSILNVNFSNPEELLQIQIAGRLFKLIDGRNHNE
;
A
#
# COMPACT_ATOMS: atom_id res chain seq x y z
N MET A 1 26.75 25.13 20.95
CA MET A 1 27.51 26.22 21.57
C MET A 1 28.76 26.46 20.74
N LYS A 2 29.24 27.70 20.59
CA LYS A 2 30.41 28.04 19.75
C LYS A 2 31.56 28.59 20.63
N ILE A 3 32.80 28.52 20.10
CA ILE A 3 33.98 29.03 20.82
C ILE A 3 33.83 30.51 21.22
N LYS A 4 33.20 31.33 20.39
CA LYS A 4 32.91 32.75 20.72
C LYS A 4 32.09 32.92 22.00
N ASP A 5 31.30 31.92 22.37
CA ASP A 5 30.39 31.97 23.52
C ASP A 5 31.13 31.64 24.81
N ILE A 6 32.10 30.70 24.77
CA ILE A 6 32.91 30.34 25.96
C ILE A 6 33.88 31.41 26.38
N VAL A 7 34.41 32.21 25.44
CA VAL A 7 35.31 33.34 25.77
C VAL A 7 34.61 34.42 26.58
N LYS A 8 33.26 34.46 26.54
CA LYS A 8 32.44 35.40 27.34
C LYS A 8 32.02 34.85 28.71
N MET A 9 32.33 33.60 29.01
CA MET A 9 31.96 32.97 30.29
C MET A 9 32.72 33.57 31.47
N GLN A 10 32.10 33.51 32.66
CA GLN A 10 32.64 34.15 33.87
C GLN A 10 34.03 33.60 34.25
N THR A 11 34.21 32.28 34.24
CA THR A 11 35.48 31.61 34.53
C THR A 11 36.57 31.98 33.51
N LEU A 12 36.20 32.25 32.26
CA LEU A 12 37.13 32.60 31.18
C LEU A 12 37.21 34.10 30.89
N SER A 13 36.63 34.96 31.75
CA SER A 13 36.65 36.42 31.58
C SER A 13 38.04 37.04 31.48
N SER A 14 39.04 36.41 32.11
CA SER A 14 40.45 36.80 32.03
C SER A 14 41.24 36.05 30.95
N ALA A 15 40.60 35.16 30.21
CA ALA A 15 41.25 34.38 29.16
C ALA A 15 41.57 35.25 27.93
N LYS A 16 42.63 34.92 27.23
CA LYS A 16 43.07 35.64 26.04
C LYS A 16 43.11 34.69 24.84
N LEU A 17 42.45 35.06 23.74
CA LEU A 17 42.62 34.36 22.48
C LEU A 17 43.95 34.78 21.84
N ILE A 18 44.87 33.83 21.73
CA ILE A 18 46.25 34.06 21.29
C ILE A 18 46.41 33.80 19.79
N ALA A 19 45.79 32.72 19.28
CA ALA A 19 45.91 32.30 17.89
C ALA A 19 44.61 31.62 17.41
N GLY A 20 44.54 31.27 16.13
CA GLY A 20 43.42 30.49 15.55
C GLY A 20 42.11 31.25 15.45
N LYS A 21 42.12 32.58 15.22
CA LYS A 21 40.92 33.43 15.20
C LYS A 21 39.85 32.97 14.20
N CYS A 22 40.25 32.35 13.09
CA CYS A 22 39.31 31.83 12.10
C CYS A 22 38.39 30.72 12.65
N GLY A 23 38.83 29.96 13.65
CA GLY A 23 38.06 28.87 14.27
C GLY A 23 37.11 29.31 15.40
N ILE A 24 36.92 30.63 15.65
CA ILE A 24 36.07 31.13 16.75
C ILE A 24 34.58 30.75 16.60
N ILE A 25 34.17 30.34 15.38
CA ILE A 25 32.84 29.88 15.06
C ILE A 25 32.66 28.36 15.22
N ASN A 26 33.75 27.62 15.53
CA ASN A 26 33.70 26.17 15.72
C ASN A 26 32.69 25.80 16.80
N GLU A 27 31.95 24.72 16.56
CA GLU A 27 30.98 24.20 17.53
C GLU A 27 31.65 23.35 18.59
N ILE A 28 31.11 23.41 19.82
CA ILE A 28 31.61 22.68 20.97
C ILE A 28 30.62 21.57 21.32
N THR A 29 31.12 20.33 21.34
CA THR A 29 30.36 19.13 21.72
C THR A 29 30.84 18.52 23.03
N GLY A 30 32.03 18.88 23.49
CA GLY A 30 32.63 18.34 24.70
C GLY A 30 33.88 19.08 25.15
N VAL A 31 34.41 18.69 26.31
CA VAL A 31 35.66 19.18 26.87
C VAL A 31 36.46 18.01 27.39
N ASN A 32 37.75 18.00 27.11
CA ASN A 32 38.66 16.95 27.61
C ASN A 32 40.00 17.54 28.06
N VAL A 33 40.74 16.80 28.88
CA VAL A 33 42.08 17.19 29.37
C VAL A 33 43.12 16.39 28.60
N LEU A 34 44.15 17.08 28.09
CA LEU A 34 45.26 16.45 27.41
C LEU A 34 46.20 15.78 28.43
N GLU A 35 46.10 14.48 28.54
CA GLU A 35 46.98 13.67 29.42
C GLU A 35 48.16 13.09 28.63
N ALA A 36 47.94 12.72 27.37
CA ALA A 36 48.91 12.10 26.48
C ALA A 36 48.77 12.59 25.04
N ILE A 37 49.84 12.39 24.24
CA ILE A 37 49.93 12.87 22.85
C ILE A 37 49.21 11.98 21.85
N ASP A 38 48.69 10.83 22.27
CA ASP A 38 47.97 9.86 21.45
C ASP A 38 46.49 10.22 21.20
N ILE A 39 46.23 11.52 21.03
CA ILE A 39 44.89 12.11 20.89
C ILE A 39 44.04 11.45 19.81
N ALA A 40 44.66 10.83 18.81
CA ALA A 40 43.94 10.10 17.75
C ALA A 40 43.11 8.91 18.30
N ASN A 41 43.45 8.37 19.48
CA ASN A 41 42.77 7.23 20.09
C ASN A 41 41.54 7.61 20.93
N TRP A 42 41.47 8.84 21.41
CA TRP A 42 40.43 9.27 22.36
C TRP A 42 39.78 10.62 22.03
N GLY A 43 40.43 11.49 21.25
CA GLY A 43 39.88 12.78 20.85
C GLY A 43 38.67 12.63 19.93
N ARG A 44 37.67 13.50 20.11
CA ARG A 44 36.44 13.49 19.30
C ARG A 44 36.21 14.84 18.63
N HIS A 45 35.52 14.81 17.52
CA HIS A 45 35.14 16.02 16.81
C HIS A 45 34.32 16.97 17.70
N GLY A 46 34.70 18.25 17.68
CA GLY A 46 34.00 19.27 18.43
C GLY A 46 34.46 19.43 19.89
N GLU A 47 35.44 18.68 20.35
CA GLU A 47 35.96 18.82 21.73
C GLU A 47 36.88 20.05 21.89
N VAL A 48 36.83 20.63 23.09
CA VAL A 48 37.79 21.61 23.58
C VAL A 48 38.83 20.89 24.43
N ILE A 49 40.12 21.04 24.12
CA ILE A 49 41.19 20.38 24.83
C ILE A 49 41.83 21.33 25.87
N LEU A 50 41.82 20.92 27.14
CA LEU A 50 42.49 21.64 28.21
C LEU A 50 43.90 21.08 28.41
N THR A 51 44.93 21.93 28.46
CA THR A 51 46.30 21.49 28.67
C THR A 51 47.10 22.46 29.56
N SER A 52 48.01 21.90 30.37
CA SER A 52 49.03 22.65 31.09
C SER A 52 50.38 22.64 30.37
N PHE A 53 50.40 22.20 29.12
CA PHE A 53 51.60 22.02 28.33
C PHE A 53 52.48 20.81 28.74
N PHE A 54 52.11 20.08 29.77
CA PHE A 54 52.93 18.98 30.28
C PHE A 54 53.14 17.87 29.22
N ALA A 55 52.10 17.45 28.56
CA ALA A 55 52.18 16.42 27.54
C ALA A 55 52.94 16.86 26.26
N LEU A 56 53.03 18.17 26.01
CA LEU A 56 53.68 18.73 24.82
C LEU A 56 55.11 19.25 25.07
N HIS A 57 55.55 19.30 26.33
CA HIS A 57 56.81 19.96 26.76
C HIS A 57 58.06 19.39 26.09
N ASN A 58 58.09 18.08 25.85
CA ASN A 58 59.30 17.40 25.38
C ASN A 58 59.23 17.08 23.84
N LEU A 59 58.23 17.59 23.14
CA LEU A 59 58.08 17.33 21.70
C LEU A 59 58.98 18.27 20.88
N SER A 60 59.60 17.71 19.85
CA SER A 60 60.29 18.46 18.82
C SER A 60 59.30 19.22 17.94
N ASP A 61 59.75 20.22 17.19
CA ASP A 61 58.89 20.98 16.28
C ASP A 61 58.17 20.09 15.25
N SER A 62 58.83 19.05 14.74
CA SER A 62 58.24 18.09 13.82
C SER A 62 57.16 17.22 14.47
N GLU A 63 57.31 16.84 15.70
CA GLU A 63 56.30 16.10 16.46
C GLU A 63 55.09 16.96 16.81
N LEU A 64 55.31 18.25 17.08
CA LEU A 64 54.22 19.23 17.25
C LEU A 64 53.41 19.41 15.98
N GLU A 65 54.08 19.50 14.82
CA GLU A 65 53.39 19.58 13.52
C GLU A 65 52.44 18.37 13.31
N VAL A 66 52.93 17.15 13.50
CA VAL A 66 52.14 15.92 13.40
C VAL A 66 51.00 15.92 14.42
N PHE A 67 51.20 16.42 15.64
CA PHE A 67 50.18 16.47 16.67
C PHE A 67 49.05 17.44 16.29
N PHE A 68 49.39 18.67 15.83
CA PHE A 68 48.39 19.66 15.41
C PHE A 68 47.66 19.29 14.13
N GLU A 69 48.32 18.60 13.21
CA GLU A 69 47.65 17.99 12.03
C GLU A 69 46.59 16.96 12.44
N LYS A 70 46.91 16.13 13.46
CA LYS A 70 45.94 15.19 14.04
C LYS A 70 44.76 15.92 14.70
N LEU A 71 45.00 16.98 15.47
CA LEU A 71 43.94 17.81 16.07
C LEU A 71 43.00 18.36 15.01
N HIS A 72 43.57 18.85 13.90
CA HIS A 72 42.78 19.34 12.76
C HIS A 72 41.99 18.23 12.09
N THR A 73 42.59 17.08 11.82
CA THR A 73 41.94 15.92 11.16
C THR A 73 40.78 15.37 12.01
N ILE A 74 40.94 15.34 13.35
CA ILE A 74 39.86 14.94 14.28
C ILE A 74 38.76 16.00 14.34
N GLY A 75 39.08 17.27 14.05
CA GLY A 75 38.17 18.40 14.17
C GLY A 75 38.02 18.91 15.60
N ILE A 76 39.15 19.01 16.34
CA ILE A 76 39.15 19.62 17.66
C ILE A 76 38.78 21.10 17.54
N SER A 77 37.84 21.55 18.38
CA SER A 77 37.26 22.90 18.29
C SER A 77 38.14 24.00 18.85
N ALA A 78 38.92 23.75 19.88
CA ALA A 78 39.87 24.70 20.47
C ALA A 78 40.85 24.01 21.42
N VAL A 79 41.95 24.70 21.72
CA VAL A 79 42.89 24.34 22.78
C VAL A 79 42.93 25.46 23.82
N ILE A 80 42.70 25.12 25.09
CA ILE A 80 42.85 26.03 26.22
C ILE A 80 44.12 25.66 26.99
N ILE A 81 45.06 26.58 27.02
CA ILE A 81 46.38 26.35 27.64
C ILE A 81 46.52 27.16 28.92
N LYS A 82 46.94 26.49 29.99
CA LYS A 82 47.22 27.09 31.27
C LYS A 82 48.70 27.47 31.35
N ILE A 83 49.00 28.78 31.55
CA ILE A 83 50.33 29.31 31.73
C ILE A 83 50.69 29.53 33.23
N ASP A 84 51.94 29.89 33.49
CA ASP A 84 52.51 30.17 34.84
C ASP A 84 52.49 28.97 35.81
N ARG A 85 52.32 27.74 35.26
CA ARG A 85 52.49 26.51 36.05
C ARG A 85 53.72 25.71 35.61
N LEU A 86 53.90 25.45 34.36
CA LEU A 86 55.00 24.71 33.73
C LEU A 86 55.74 25.54 32.69
N VAL A 87 55.06 26.48 32.08
CA VAL A 87 55.56 27.33 31.00
C VAL A 87 55.13 28.76 31.28
N ALA A 88 56.10 29.70 31.27
CA ALA A 88 55.81 31.13 31.42
C ALA A 88 55.27 31.78 30.16
N ASN A 89 55.68 31.28 28.99
CA ASN A 89 55.20 31.76 27.65
C ASN A 89 54.89 30.60 26.75
N ILE A 90 53.89 30.79 25.88
CA ILE A 90 53.52 29.80 24.87
C ILE A 90 54.57 29.82 23.75
N PRO A 91 55.14 28.68 23.33
CA PRO A 91 56.10 28.61 22.23
C PRO A 91 55.54 29.17 20.93
N ALA A 92 56.36 29.96 20.21
CA ALA A 92 55.94 30.58 18.94
C ALA A 92 55.46 29.57 17.91
N LYS A 93 56.04 28.38 17.87
CA LYS A 93 55.65 27.29 16.97
C LYS A 93 54.20 26.83 17.18
N ILE A 94 53.71 26.77 18.42
CA ILE A 94 52.32 26.40 18.72
C ILE A 94 51.36 27.50 18.24
N ILE A 95 51.73 28.77 18.38
CA ILE A 95 50.93 29.89 17.88
C ILE A 95 50.78 29.79 16.37
N GLU A 96 51.87 29.55 15.64
CA GLU A 96 51.92 29.36 14.20
C GLU A 96 51.02 28.19 13.76
N LEU A 97 51.14 27.02 14.40
CA LEU A 97 50.35 25.83 14.07
C LEU A 97 48.85 26.01 14.34
N CYS A 98 48.49 26.71 15.42
CA CYS A 98 47.09 27.04 15.71
C CYS A 98 46.47 27.98 14.66
N ASP A 99 47.23 28.96 14.18
CA ASP A 99 46.77 29.84 13.09
C ASP A 99 46.69 29.09 11.78
N GLN A 100 47.67 28.24 11.46
CA GLN A 100 47.70 27.44 10.25
C GLN A 100 46.49 26.48 10.13
N HIS A 101 46.13 25.82 11.22
CA HIS A 101 45.04 24.85 11.27
C HIS A 101 43.70 25.43 11.71
N ALA A 102 43.60 26.76 11.91
CA ALA A 102 42.40 27.46 12.37
C ALA A 102 41.84 26.90 13.70
N ILE A 103 42.72 26.47 14.61
CA ILE A 103 42.37 25.97 15.94
C ILE A 103 42.53 27.11 16.95
N PRO A 104 41.45 27.63 17.56
CA PRO A 104 41.53 28.67 18.56
C PRO A 104 42.41 28.25 19.76
N LEU A 105 43.42 29.04 20.04
CA LEU A 105 44.31 28.87 21.21
C LEU A 105 43.95 29.91 22.26
N ILE A 106 43.40 29.46 23.38
CA ILE A 106 42.96 30.31 24.47
C ILE A 106 43.88 30.12 25.63
N GLN A 107 44.50 31.23 26.07
CA GLN A 107 45.38 31.27 27.23
C GLN A 107 44.60 31.59 28.49
N ILE A 108 44.86 30.81 29.56
CA ILE A 108 44.29 31.03 30.89
C ILE A 108 45.39 31.08 31.93
N ASN A 109 45.11 31.73 33.09
CA ASN A 109 46.04 31.86 34.25
C ASN A 109 46.01 30.56 35.08
N LYS A 110 47.09 30.35 35.88
CA LYS A 110 47.27 29.18 36.74
C LYS A 110 46.19 28.98 37.80
N ASP A 111 45.52 30.03 38.22
CA ASP A 111 44.52 30.01 39.30
C ASP A 111 43.17 29.46 38.85
N ILE A 112 42.91 29.44 37.55
CA ILE A 112 41.65 28.90 37.00
C ILE A 112 41.70 27.37 37.06
N LYS A 113 40.74 26.77 37.76
CA LYS A 113 40.62 25.30 37.85
C LYS A 113 39.97 24.72 36.59
N TYR A 114 40.50 23.61 36.11
CA TYR A 114 39.90 22.88 34.95
C TYR A 114 38.49 22.44 35.26
N GLU A 115 38.20 22.00 36.49
CA GLU A 115 36.87 21.63 36.95
C GLU A 115 35.84 22.73 36.65
N SER A 116 36.15 23.98 36.98
CA SER A 116 35.26 25.12 36.76
C SER A 116 35.00 25.36 35.27
N ILE A 117 36.04 25.23 34.42
CA ILE A 117 35.93 25.37 32.98
C ILE A 117 35.04 24.23 32.40
N ILE A 118 35.30 23.01 32.84
CA ILE A 118 34.55 21.82 32.39
C ILE A 118 33.07 21.97 32.74
N LEU A 119 32.75 22.35 33.98
CA LEU A 119 31.37 22.52 34.42
C LEU A 119 30.66 23.66 33.68
N GLU A 120 31.36 24.79 33.43
CA GLU A 120 30.79 25.95 32.77
C GLU A 120 30.53 25.69 31.26
N ILE A 121 31.41 24.91 30.60
CA ILE A 121 31.23 24.52 29.20
C ILE A 121 30.19 23.39 29.04
N LEU A 122 30.29 22.33 29.87
CA LEU A 122 29.38 21.18 29.75
C LEU A 122 27.98 21.48 30.28
N GLY A 123 27.83 22.38 31.25
CA GLY A 123 26.53 22.72 31.83
C GLY A 123 25.48 23.09 30.79
N PRO A 124 25.69 24.08 29.93
CA PRO A 124 24.74 24.42 28.85
C PRO A 124 24.51 23.28 27.87
N ILE A 125 25.54 22.50 27.51
CA ILE A 125 25.43 21.36 26.58
C ILE A 125 24.52 20.26 27.18
N ILE A 126 24.75 19.92 28.46
CA ILE A 126 23.97 18.92 29.19
C ILE A 126 22.53 19.41 29.40
N ASN A 127 22.34 20.68 29.80
CA ASN A 127 21.03 21.27 30.01
C ASN A 127 20.21 21.30 28.71
N THR A 128 20.82 21.60 27.56
CA THR A 128 20.15 21.53 26.26
C THR A 128 19.68 20.11 25.97
N ASN A 129 20.53 19.11 26.18
CA ASN A 129 20.16 17.71 25.97
C ASN A 129 19.07 17.22 26.94
N ILE A 130 19.13 17.65 28.20
CA ILE A 130 18.10 17.35 29.22
C ILE A 130 16.77 18.00 28.82
N ASN A 131 16.79 19.26 28.38
CA ASN A 131 15.58 19.95 27.93
C ASN A 131 14.94 19.27 26.71
N LEU A 132 15.77 18.86 25.73
CA LEU A 132 15.28 18.08 24.56
C LEU A 132 14.68 16.74 25.00
N LEU A 133 15.30 16.04 25.93
CA LEU A 133 14.80 14.78 26.46
C LEU A 133 13.48 14.96 27.21
N ASN A 134 13.35 15.98 28.04
CA ASN A 134 12.13 16.32 28.75
C ASN A 134 10.99 16.64 27.77
N LYS A 135 11.28 17.48 26.77
CA LYS A 135 10.30 17.77 25.68
C LYS A 135 9.86 16.50 24.95
N TYR A 136 10.79 15.59 24.66
CA TYR A 136 10.46 14.29 24.08
C TYR A 136 9.50 13.48 24.95
N TYR A 137 9.76 13.37 26.26
CA TYR A 137 8.90 12.64 27.18
C TYR A 137 7.52 13.28 27.33
N GLU A 138 7.43 14.60 27.36
CA GLU A 138 6.16 15.32 27.40
C GLU A 138 5.31 15.00 26.17
N ILE A 139 5.89 15.12 24.97
CA ILE A 139 5.21 14.80 23.70
C ILE A 139 4.76 13.35 23.69
N HIS A 140 5.65 12.42 24.06
CA HIS A 140 5.33 11.00 24.11
C HIS A 140 4.19 10.70 25.08
N SER A 141 4.19 11.33 26.25
CA SER A 141 3.13 11.22 27.25
C SER A 141 1.79 11.72 26.73
N GLU A 142 1.76 12.88 26.08
CA GLU A 142 0.53 13.45 25.51
C GLU A 142 -0.02 12.59 24.37
N LEU A 143 0.83 12.09 23.46
CA LEU A 143 0.42 11.17 22.40
C LEU A 143 -0.10 9.84 22.98
N THR A 144 0.50 9.32 24.04
CA THR A 144 0.03 8.10 24.72
C THR A 144 -1.33 8.32 25.37
N LYS A 145 -1.55 9.44 26.06
CA LYS A 145 -2.85 9.81 26.62
C LYS A 145 -3.92 9.94 25.52
N LEU A 146 -3.54 10.50 24.37
CA LEU A 146 -4.42 10.62 23.22
C LEU A 146 -4.80 9.25 22.68
N ALA A 147 -3.85 8.32 22.53
CA ALA A 147 -4.09 6.95 22.07
C ALA A 147 -5.12 6.19 22.91
N LEU A 148 -5.09 6.38 24.24
CA LEU A 148 -6.02 5.73 25.17
C LEU A 148 -7.47 6.17 24.98
N LYS A 149 -7.71 7.35 24.39
CA LYS A 149 -9.05 7.88 24.11
C LYS A 149 -9.65 7.37 22.80
N MET A 150 -8.94 6.55 22.05
CA MET A 150 -9.34 6.08 20.70
C MET A 150 -9.75 7.25 19.78
N PRO A 151 -8.84 8.20 19.51
CA PRO A 151 -9.18 9.44 18.85
C PRO A 151 -9.57 9.25 17.38
N SER A 152 -10.38 10.15 16.87
CA SER A 152 -10.59 10.33 15.43
C SER A 152 -9.32 10.88 14.76
N ILE A 153 -9.23 10.81 13.43
CA ILE A 153 -8.10 11.42 12.71
C ILE A 153 -8.09 12.94 12.90
N ASP A 154 -9.26 13.56 12.86
CA ASP A 154 -9.40 15.01 13.07
C ASP A 154 -8.89 15.44 14.45
N GLU A 155 -9.22 14.70 15.51
CA GLU A 155 -8.70 14.95 16.87
C GLU A 155 -7.17 14.80 16.94
N ILE A 156 -6.62 13.80 16.27
CA ILE A 156 -5.15 13.61 16.20
C ILE A 156 -4.50 14.81 15.53
N LEU A 157 -4.99 15.22 14.38
CA LEU A 157 -4.43 16.35 13.63
C LEU A 157 -4.56 17.65 14.43
N TYR A 158 -5.68 17.85 15.14
CA TYR A 158 -5.89 19.03 15.96
C TYR A 158 -4.94 19.10 17.16
N GLU A 159 -4.72 18.00 17.87
CA GLU A 159 -3.73 17.95 18.96
C GLU A 159 -2.31 18.11 18.41
N PHE A 160 -2.00 17.52 17.25
CA PHE A 160 -0.72 17.70 16.60
C PHE A 160 -0.48 19.17 16.19
N LYS A 161 -1.49 19.85 15.62
CA LYS A 161 -1.45 21.30 15.37
C LYS A 161 -1.08 22.08 16.62
N LYS A 162 -1.64 21.76 17.80
CA LYS A 162 -1.31 22.42 19.05
C LYS A 162 0.16 22.23 19.44
N MET A 163 0.70 20.99 19.27
CA MET A 163 2.06 20.66 19.66
C MET A 163 3.11 21.42 18.83
N ILE A 164 2.85 21.61 17.52
CA ILE A 164 3.79 22.29 16.60
C ILE A 164 3.41 23.77 16.34
N SER A 165 2.26 24.22 16.85
CA SER A 165 1.72 25.57 16.62
C SER A 165 1.57 25.93 15.13
N ARG A 166 1.25 24.94 14.28
CA ARG A 166 1.06 25.07 12.83
C ARG A 166 -0.09 24.23 12.35
N ASP A 167 -0.73 24.67 11.28
CA ASP A 167 -1.77 23.88 10.63
C ASP A 167 -1.18 22.65 9.94
N VAL A 168 -1.95 21.56 9.95
CA VAL A 168 -1.56 20.28 9.35
C VAL A 168 -2.69 19.68 8.53
N SER A 169 -2.33 18.92 7.52
CA SER A 169 -3.26 18.13 6.72
C SER A 169 -2.76 16.69 6.58
N LEU A 170 -3.69 15.74 6.53
CA LEU A 170 -3.43 14.35 6.16
C LEU A 170 -4.08 14.07 4.82
N ILE A 171 -3.28 13.68 3.85
CA ILE A 171 -3.72 13.38 2.49
C ILE A 171 -3.66 11.87 2.28
N ASN A 172 -4.80 11.25 1.92
CA ASN A 172 -4.82 9.91 1.34
C ASN A 172 -4.67 10.05 -0.17
N THR A 173 -3.48 9.79 -0.68
CA THR A 173 -3.15 9.97 -2.11
C THR A 173 -3.86 8.95 -2.99
N THR A 174 -4.15 7.76 -2.46
CA THR A 174 -4.86 6.69 -3.19
C THR A 174 -6.35 7.02 -3.42
N LYS A 175 -6.98 7.70 -2.47
CA LYS A 175 -8.41 8.05 -2.52
C LYS A 175 -8.66 9.51 -2.91
N ALA A 176 -7.61 10.33 -3.01
CA ALA A 176 -7.68 11.78 -3.20
C ALA A 176 -8.55 12.46 -2.11
N ILE A 177 -8.38 12.05 -0.84
CA ILE A 177 -9.07 12.62 0.31
C ILE A 177 -8.07 13.39 1.14
N GLU A 178 -8.37 14.65 1.46
CA GLU A 178 -7.60 15.51 2.34
C GLU A 178 -8.41 15.85 3.59
N ILE A 179 -7.80 15.65 4.76
CA ILE A 179 -8.33 16.08 6.07
C ILE A 179 -7.40 17.18 6.58
N ALA A 180 -7.89 18.41 6.69
CA ALA A 180 -7.08 19.57 7.04
C ALA A 180 -7.59 20.24 8.32
N THR A 181 -6.68 20.68 9.20
CA THR A 181 -7.03 21.49 10.40
C THR A 181 -7.46 22.90 10.04
N ASN A 182 -7.14 23.35 8.82
CA ASN A 182 -7.56 24.63 8.26
C ASN A 182 -7.93 24.46 6.78
N GLN A 183 -9.20 24.56 6.46
CA GLN A 183 -9.72 24.37 5.11
C GLN A 183 -9.20 25.42 4.09
N ALA A 184 -8.78 26.60 4.53
CA ALA A 184 -8.18 27.59 3.66
C ALA A 184 -6.83 27.14 3.09
N LEU A 185 -6.15 26.20 3.75
CA LEU A 185 -4.86 25.63 3.32
C LEU A 185 -5.00 24.29 2.58
N SER A 186 -6.22 23.86 2.26
CA SER A 186 -6.47 22.66 1.48
C SER A 186 -6.30 22.90 -0.04
N ASN A 187 -6.26 21.79 -0.81
CA ASN A 187 -6.14 21.80 -2.27
C ASN A 187 -4.93 22.61 -2.76
N ALA A 188 -3.77 22.35 -2.19
CA ALA A 188 -2.53 23.03 -2.56
C ALA A 188 -1.99 22.56 -3.91
N THR A 189 -1.68 23.52 -4.80
CA THR A 189 -0.95 23.27 -6.05
C THR A 189 0.54 23.47 -5.80
N ILE A 190 1.36 22.45 -6.06
CA ILE A 190 2.81 22.50 -5.90
C ILE A 190 3.40 23.32 -7.04
N LEU A 191 4.21 24.32 -6.71
CA LEU A 191 4.92 25.19 -7.66
C LEU A 191 6.39 24.76 -7.80
N ALA A 192 7.06 24.42 -6.70
CA ALA A 192 8.43 23.97 -6.66
C ALA A 192 8.63 23.00 -5.49
N THR A 193 9.62 22.11 -5.60
CA THR A 193 9.97 21.12 -4.57
C THR A 193 11.48 21.18 -4.31
N SER A 194 11.87 21.12 -3.04
CA SER A 194 13.25 21.02 -2.59
C SER A 194 13.35 19.97 -1.46
N ASP A 195 14.49 19.27 -1.38
CA ASP A 195 14.76 18.38 -0.26
C ASP A 195 15.05 19.20 1.00
N VAL A 196 14.54 18.77 2.13
CA VAL A 196 14.91 19.32 3.44
C VAL A 196 16.14 18.60 3.93
N LEU A 197 17.25 19.33 4.08
CA LEU A 197 18.46 18.82 4.74
C LEU A 197 18.15 18.67 6.23
N THR A 198 18.00 17.43 6.68
CA THR A 198 17.65 17.09 8.05
C THR A 198 18.89 16.71 8.86
N GLU A 199 18.85 17.03 10.16
CA GLU A 199 19.89 16.67 11.11
C GLU A 199 19.92 15.17 11.43
N LYS A 200 20.96 14.72 12.15
CA LYS A 200 21.33 13.31 12.40
C LYS A 200 20.25 12.40 13.03
N TYR A 201 19.10 12.90 13.46
CA TYR A 201 18.10 12.13 14.23
C TYR A 201 16.75 11.98 13.52
N VAL A 202 16.68 12.27 12.22
CA VAL A 202 15.47 12.21 11.42
C VAL A 202 15.43 10.90 10.65
N HIS A 203 14.35 10.15 10.79
CA HIS A 203 14.17 8.83 10.17
C HIS A 203 13.34 8.86 8.88
N PHE A 204 12.50 9.91 8.71
CA PHE A 204 11.67 10.07 7.54
C PHE A 204 12.30 11.05 6.54
N LYS A 205 11.96 10.87 5.26
CA LYS A 205 12.34 11.81 4.21
C LYS A 205 11.31 12.93 4.14
N TYR A 206 11.77 14.18 4.20
CA TYR A 206 10.95 15.37 4.13
C TYR A 206 11.20 16.14 2.86
N GLU A 207 10.11 16.63 2.25
CA GLU A 207 10.14 17.47 1.07
C GLU A 207 9.49 18.82 1.40
N ARG A 208 10.16 19.93 1.07
CA ARG A 208 9.59 21.26 1.19
C ARG A 208 9.08 21.69 -0.17
N ASN A 209 7.83 22.12 -0.20
CA ASN A 209 7.15 22.56 -1.41
C ASN A 209 6.72 24.01 -1.28
N ASP A 210 7.04 24.82 -2.31
CA ASP A 210 6.38 26.09 -2.53
C ASP A 210 5.01 25.81 -3.15
N VAL A 211 3.95 26.37 -2.58
CA VAL A 211 2.57 26.02 -2.96
C VAL A 211 1.67 27.23 -3.11
N LEU A 212 0.62 27.02 -3.92
CA LEU A 212 -0.54 27.89 -4.00
C LEU A 212 -1.74 27.19 -3.38
N TYR A 213 -2.27 27.74 -2.29
CA TYR A 213 -3.46 27.22 -1.61
C TYR A 213 -4.73 27.73 -2.29
N ASN A 214 -5.46 26.80 -2.92
CA ASN A 214 -6.69 27.11 -3.66
C ASN A 214 -7.94 27.07 -2.76
N GLY A 215 -7.83 26.60 -1.52
CA GLY A 215 -8.90 26.61 -0.53
C GLY A 215 -9.24 27.99 0.03
N ALA A 216 -8.35 28.98 -0.13
CA ALA A 216 -8.56 30.36 0.28
C ALA A 216 -9.09 31.23 -0.86
N THR A 217 -9.81 32.28 -0.53
CA THR A 217 -10.30 33.27 -1.50
C THR A 217 -9.89 34.68 -1.06
N PRO A 218 -8.89 35.35 -1.69
CA PRO A 218 -8.10 34.88 -2.83
C PRO A 218 -7.10 33.77 -2.47
N PRO A 219 -6.57 33.01 -3.45
CA PRO A 219 -5.54 31.99 -3.22
C PRO A 219 -4.29 32.58 -2.55
N ILE A 220 -3.70 31.82 -1.62
CA ILE A 220 -2.55 32.24 -0.81
C ILE A 220 -1.32 31.44 -1.24
N THR A 221 -0.19 32.11 -1.43
CA THR A 221 1.11 31.44 -1.62
C THR A 221 1.74 31.15 -0.26
N GLY A 222 2.42 30.02 -0.15
CA GLY A 222 3.11 29.63 1.07
C GLY A 222 4.05 28.46 0.86
N GLN A 223 4.60 27.97 1.95
CA GLN A 223 5.44 26.79 1.97
C GLN A 223 4.79 25.70 2.82
N GLN A 224 5.10 24.45 2.50
CA GLN A 224 4.68 23.30 3.28
C GLN A 224 5.77 22.22 3.28
N ILE A 225 5.86 21.47 4.37
CA ILE A 225 6.66 20.25 4.46
C ILE A 225 5.73 19.06 4.26
N ARG A 226 6.12 18.13 3.39
CA ARG A 226 5.47 16.83 3.20
C ARG A 226 6.34 15.71 3.71
N VAL A 227 5.70 14.75 4.34
CA VAL A 227 6.34 13.50 4.77
C VAL A 227 5.41 12.33 4.46
N GLN A 228 5.94 11.35 3.75
CA GLN A 228 5.20 10.13 3.46
C GLN A 228 5.13 9.27 4.72
N ILE A 229 3.91 8.85 5.09
CA ILE A 229 3.72 7.88 6.17
C ILE A 229 3.97 6.48 5.60
N PRO A 230 4.92 5.71 6.16
CA PRO A 230 5.29 4.41 5.63
C PRO A 230 4.12 3.44 5.55
N HIS A 231 4.10 2.68 4.52
CA HIS A 231 3.10 1.76 3.97
C HIS A 231 2.03 1.23 4.95
N LEU A 232 0.76 1.48 4.62
CA LEU A 232 -0.42 1.06 5.38
C LEU A 232 -1.39 0.26 4.48
N GLY A 233 -0.92 -0.88 3.97
CA GLY A 233 -1.72 -1.71 3.06
C GLY A 233 -1.83 -1.10 1.66
N TYR A 234 -3.08 -0.84 1.19
CA TYR A 234 -3.35 -0.32 -0.16
C TYR A 234 -3.55 1.20 -0.22
N ASP A 235 -3.56 1.87 0.92
CA ASP A 235 -3.77 3.32 1.00
C ASP A 235 -2.45 4.01 1.36
N ASP A 236 -2.01 4.94 0.54
CA ASP A 236 -0.84 5.78 0.78
C ASP A 236 -1.27 7.09 1.43
N TYR A 237 -0.53 7.50 2.46
CA TYR A 237 -0.81 8.70 3.24
C TYR A 237 0.40 9.62 3.29
N GLU A 238 0.13 10.93 3.20
CA GLU A 238 1.11 11.98 3.41
C GLU A 238 0.62 12.91 4.52
N LEU A 239 1.51 13.20 5.48
CA LEU A 239 1.31 14.27 6.43
C LEU A 239 1.91 15.55 5.84
N VAL A 240 1.12 16.61 5.84
CA VAL A 240 1.51 17.94 5.38
C VAL A 240 1.53 18.89 6.56
N ILE A 241 2.63 19.60 6.76
CA ILE A 241 2.80 20.66 7.74
C ILE A 241 2.88 21.98 6.99
N HIS A 242 1.97 22.91 7.27
CA HIS A 242 1.93 24.20 6.62
C HIS A 242 2.86 25.19 7.32
N GLU A 243 3.88 25.70 6.61
CA GLU A 243 4.86 26.65 7.13
C GLU A 243 4.33 28.08 7.00
N LEU A 244 3.27 28.37 7.77
CA LEU A 244 2.65 29.67 7.86
C LEU A 244 2.36 29.99 9.35
N PRO A 245 2.80 31.14 9.89
CA PRO A 245 3.58 32.22 9.24
C PRO A 245 5.09 31.96 9.19
N GLU A 246 5.62 30.96 9.91
CA GLU A 246 7.06 30.72 10.07
C GLU A 246 7.46 29.32 9.62
N GLN A 247 8.73 29.16 9.24
CA GLN A 247 9.31 27.87 8.88
C GLN A 247 9.41 26.94 10.09
N VAL A 248 9.43 25.64 9.85
CA VAL A 248 9.65 24.60 10.86
C VAL A 248 11.09 24.68 11.38
N SER A 249 11.24 24.72 12.71
CA SER A 249 12.54 24.72 13.37
C SER A 249 13.13 23.31 13.53
N SER A 250 14.43 23.21 13.79
CA SER A 250 15.09 21.89 14.05
C SER A 250 14.44 21.14 15.23
N GLU A 251 13.95 21.85 16.24
CA GLU A 251 13.30 21.24 17.41
C GLU A 251 11.91 20.67 17.05
N ASP A 252 11.18 21.30 16.12
CA ASP A 252 9.86 20.84 15.70
C ASP A 252 9.93 19.49 14.98
N PHE A 253 11.04 19.16 14.31
CA PHE A 253 11.20 17.86 13.66
C PHE A 253 11.12 16.70 14.66
N MET A 254 11.54 16.87 15.91
CA MET A 254 11.35 15.85 16.94
C MET A 254 9.86 15.58 17.21
N VAL A 255 9.06 16.63 17.26
CA VAL A 255 7.59 16.52 17.43
C VAL A 255 6.97 15.86 16.20
N ILE A 256 7.38 16.31 15.02
CA ILE A 256 6.88 15.77 13.72
C ILE A 256 7.20 14.29 13.59
N GLU A 257 8.43 13.86 13.89
CA GLU A 257 8.85 12.45 13.88
C GLU A 257 7.97 11.57 14.78
N ASN A 258 7.71 12.02 16.01
CA ASN A 258 6.83 11.30 16.91
C ASN A 258 5.38 11.32 16.43
N GLY A 259 4.91 12.44 15.88
CA GLY A 259 3.60 12.57 15.29
C GLY A 259 3.38 11.65 14.09
N VAL A 260 4.36 11.54 13.19
CA VAL A 260 4.31 10.61 12.05
C VAL A 260 4.24 9.15 12.51
N LYS A 261 5.10 8.76 13.48
CA LYS A 261 5.07 7.41 14.06
C LYS A 261 3.72 7.11 14.73
N PHE A 262 3.18 8.07 15.45
CA PHE A 262 1.88 7.95 16.11
C PHE A 262 0.75 7.82 15.09
N LEU A 263 0.73 8.67 14.06
CA LEU A 263 -0.25 8.57 12.96
C LEU A 263 -0.15 7.24 12.24
N GLN A 264 1.06 6.75 11.95
CA GLN A 264 1.28 5.43 11.35
C GLN A 264 0.64 4.33 12.19
N MET A 265 0.86 4.34 13.51
CA MET A 265 0.30 3.36 14.43
C MET A 265 -1.25 3.41 14.47
N GLU A 266 -1.83 4.61 14.55
CA GLU A 266 -3.29 4.76 14.62
C GLU A 266 -3.97 4.44 13.28
N LEU A 267 -3.36 4.80 12.14
CA LEU A 267 -3.86 4.39 10.82
C LEU A 267 -3.78 2.88 10.63
N LEU A 268 -2.66 2.25 11.06
CA LEU A 268 -2.51 0.79 11.03
C LEU A 268 -3.57 0.11 11.89
N LYS A 269 -3.82 0.60 13.10
CA LYS A 269 -4.87 0.09 13.98
C LYS A 269 -6.25 0.18 13.33
N LYS A 270 -6.60 1.32 12.72
CA LYS A 270 -7.86 1.48 11.97
C LYS A 270 -7.95 0.52 10.79
N TYR A 271 -6.86 0.32 10.07
CA TYR A 271 -6.78 -0.64 8.98
C TYR A 271 -7.04 -2.07 9.48
N VAL A 272 -6.36 -2.51 10.54
CA VAL A 272 -6.54 -3.85 11.12
C VAL A 272 -7.97 -4.07 11.62
N VAL A 273 -8.55 -3.08 12.31
CA VAL A 273 -9.95 -3.15 12.75
C VAL A 273 -10.90 -3.27 11.55
N SER A 274 -10.70 -2.45 10.52
CA SER A 274 -11.51 -2.53 9.29
C SER A 274 -11.37 -3.89 8.60
N GLN A 275 -10.17 -4.46 8.53
CA GLN A 275 -9.93 -5.78 7.98
C GLN A 275 -10.61 -6.89 8.80
N ASN A 276 -10.55 -6.81 10.13
CA ASN A 276 -11.23 -7.78 11.00
C ASN A 276 -12.75 -7.73 10.81
N LEU A 277 -13.35 -6.54 10.75
CA LEU A 277 -14.78 -6.39 10.48
C LEU A 277 -15.15 -6.92 9.09
N PHE A 278 -14.31 -6.69 8.09
CA PHE A 278 -14.50 -7.23 6.75
C PHE A 278 -14.45 -8.77 6.75
N GLN A 279 -13.48 -9.37 7.45
CA GLN A 279 -13.38 -10.84 7.58
C GLN A 279 -14.55 -11.44 8.36
N GLN A 280 -14.98 -10.81 9.45
CA GLN A 280 -16.17 -11.24 10.18
C GLN A 280 -17.41 -11.23 9.29
N LYS A 281 -17.61 -10.14 8.52
CA LYS A 281 -18.70 -10.05 7.56
C LYS A 281 -18.63 -11.14 6.49
N ASN A 282 -17.44 -11.40 5.94
CA ASN A 282 -17.22 -12.48 4.99
C ASN A 282 -17.55 -13.86 5.59
N ASN A 283 -17.19 -14.10 6.85
CA ASN A 283 -17.51 -15.37 7.53
C ASN A 283 -19.01 -15.55 7.69
N ILE A 284 -19.73 -14.52 8.15
CA ILE A 284 -21.18 -14.53 8.30
C ILE A 284 -21.87 -14.82 6.95
N ILE A 285 -21.46 -14.13 5.88
CA ILE A 285 -22.00 -14.39 4.53
C ILE A 285 -21.65 -15.80 4.06
N SER A 286 -20.44 -16.27 4.34
CA SER A 286 -20.05 -17.64 4.00
C SER A 286 -20.90 -18.70 4.70
N ASP A 287 -21.25 -18.50 5.97
CA ASP A 287 -22.11 -19.43 6.71
C ASP A 287 -23.53 -19.44 6.14
N LEU A 288 -24.06 -18.28 5.77
CA LEU A 288 -25.35 -18.17 5.09
C LEU A 288 -25.34 -18.89 3.72
N LEU A 289 -24.26 -18.74 2.92
CA LEU A 289 -24.15 -19.37 1.61
C LEU A 289 -23.96 -20.88 1.64
N ASN A 290 -23.35 -21.42 2.71
CA ASN A 290 -23.00 -22.84 2.82
C ASN A 290 -23.97 -23.65 3.69
N ASP A 291 -25.19 -23.15 3.91
CA ASP A 291 -26.25 -23.86 4.67
C ASP A 291 -25.83 -24.23 6.10
N ARG A 292 -25.10 -23.32 6.78
CA ARG A 292 -24.66 -23.52 8.17
C ARG A 292 -25.60 -22.88 9.20
N LEU A 293 -26.63 -22.20 8.73
CA LEU A 293 -27.66 -21.57 9.55
C LEU A 293 -28.93 -22.39 9.41
N PHE A 294 -29.34 -23.10 10.47
CA PHE A 294 -30.44 -24.07 10.43
C PHE A 294 -31.78 -23.46 10.81
N GLU A 295 -31.77 -22.45 11.70
CA GLU A 295 -33.00 -21.83 12.18
C GLU A 295 -33.33 -20.57 11.36
N GLU A 296 -34.63 -20.39 11.07
CA GLU A 296 -35.09 -19.20 10.33
C GLU A 296 -34.80 -17.90 11.10
N LYS A 297 -34.76 -17.98 12.43
CA LYS A 297 -34.42 -16.86 13.28
C LYS A 297 -32.98 -16.41 13.03
N ASP A 298 -32.03 -17.34 12.97
CA ASP A 298 -30.61 -17.03 12.70
C ASP A 298 -30.42 -16.42 11.32
N ILE A 299 -31.13 -16.96 10.32
CA ILE A 299 -31.10 -16.41 8.95
C ILE A 299 -31.61 -14.97 8.96
N ASN A 300 -32.70 -14.67 9.65
CA ASN A 300 -33.24 -13.33 9.73
C ASN A 300 -32.27 -12.36 10.43
N GLU A 301 -31.71 -12.75 11.59
CA GLU A 301 -30.75 -11.94 12.36
C GLU A 301 -29.50 -11.62 11.48
N VAL A 302 -29.01 -12.61 10.74
CA VAL A 302 -27.89 -12.44 9.81
C VAL A 302 -28.26 -11.48 8.67
N LEU A 303 -29.40 -11.66 8.01
CA LEU A 303 -29.84 -10.79 6.90
C LEU A 303 -30.11 -9.35 7.37
N GLU A 304 -30.61 -9.16 8.59
CA GLU A 304 -30.78 -7.84 9.21
C GLU A 304 -29.43 -7.18 9.51
N SER A 305 -28.49 -7.93 10.11
CA SER A 305 -27.13 -7.44 10.36
C SER A 305 -26.40 -7.02 9.09
N LEU A 306 -26.69 -7.71 7.98
CA LEU A 306 -26.19 -7.40 6.64
C LEU A 306 -26.98 -6.29 5.93
N THR A 307 -28.09 -5.81 6.52
CA THR A 307 -29.00 -4.78 5.97
C THR A 307 -29.68 -5.17 4.64
N ILE A 308 -29.88 -6.46 4.40
CA ILE A 308 -30.50 -7.02 3.19
C ILE A 308 -31.74 -7.89 3.50
N ASN A 309 -32.49 -7.59 4.55
CA ASN A 309 -33.76 -8.25 4.90
C ASN A 309 -34.96 -7.32 4.65
N LYS A 310 -34.98 -6.61 3.52
CA LYS A 310 -36.02 -5.63 3.22
C LYS A 310 -37.10 -6.18 2.28
N TYR A 311 -36.75 -7.12 1.44
CA TYR A 311 -37.57 -7.61 0.35
C TYR A 311 -37.64 -9.14 0.35
N PRO A 312 -38.66 -9.75 -0.27
CA PRO A 312 -38.86 -11.19 -0.24
C PRO A 312 -37.88 -12.00 -1.11
N HIS A 313 -37.27 -11.35 -2.11
CA HIS A 313 -36.51 -12.06 -3.14
C HIS A 313 -35.01 -11.80 -3.04
N TYR A 314 -34.25 -12.85 -3.34
CA TYR A 314 -32.80 -12.84 -3.38
C TYR A 314 -32.31 -13.40 -4.72
N GLN A 315 -31.22 -12.86 -5.21
CA GLN A 315 -30.51 -13.41 -6.36
C GLN A 315 -29.01 -13.26 -6.13
N LEU A 316 -28.27 -14.30 -6.47
CA LEU A 316 -26.84 -14.35 -6.28
C LEU A 316 -26.11 -14.17 -7.62
N MET A 317 -24.96 -13.52 -7.56
CA MET A 317 -24.07 -13.38 -8.70
C MET A 317 -22.63 -13.65 -8.26
N LEU A 318 -21.97 -14.56 -8.97
CA LEU A 318 -20.54 -14.85 -8.79
C LEU A 318 -19.78 -14.23 -9.95
N ILE A 319 -18.75 -13.45 -9.65
CA ILE A 319 -17.79 -12.93 -10.63
C ILE A 319 -16.44 -13.55 -10.29
N LYS A 320 -15.85 -14.25 -11.24
CA LYS A 320 -14.53 -14.86 -11.10
C LYS A 320 -13.58 -14.29 -12.14
N LEU A 321 -12.37 -13.94 -11.70
CA LEU A 321 -11.31 -13.42 -12.56
C LEU A 321 -10.30 -14.52 -12.87
N TYR A 322 -9.84 -14.55 -14.10
CA TYR A 322 -8.83 -15.46 -14.59
C TYR A 322 -7.69 -14.65 -15.21
N PRO A 323 -6.41 -14.92 -14.83
CA PRO A 323 -5.28 -14.24 -15.47
C PRO A 323 -5.22 -14.55 -16.96
N ARG A 324 -4.81 -13.60 -17.79
CA ARG A 324 -4.47 -13.86 -19.18
C ARG A 324 -3.16 -14.64 -19.26
N ASP A 325 -3.08 -15.61 -20.19
CA ASP A 325 -1.98 -16.61 -20.25
C ASP A 325 -0.58 -15.99 -20.44
N ASP A 326 -0.48 -14.83 -21.05
CA ASP A 326 0.77 -14.10 -21.30
C ASP A 326 1.34 -13.36 -20.06
N LYS A 327 0.61 -13.33 -18.93
CA LYS A 327 0.96 -12.49 -17.77
C LYS A 327 0.83 -13.16 -16.40
N LYS A 328 1.05 -14.46 -16.30
CA LYS A 328 0.86 -15.25 -15.06
C LYS A 328 1.57 -14.69 -13.80
N ASN A 329 2.70 -14.01 -13.93
CA ASN A 329 3.48 -13.48 -12.79
C ASN A 329 3.20 -12.00 -12.46
N ALA A 330 2.73 -11.19 -13.41
CA ALA A 330 2.44 -9.76 -13.20
C ALA A 330 1.06 -9.51 -12.56
N ASN A 331 0.22 -10.54 -12.48
CA ASN A 331 -1.20 -10.41 -12.15
C ASN A 331 -1.51 -10.31 -10.65
N LYS A 332 -0.57 -10.68 -9.76
CA LYS A 332 -0.86 -10.73 -8.31
C LYS A 332 -1.08 -9.35 -7.70
N ASP A 333 -0.38 -8.33 -8.20
CA ASP A 333 -0.46 -6.97 -7.63
C ASP A 333 -1.69 -6.19 -8.14
N HIS A 334 -2.20 -6.52 -9.35
CA HIS A 334 -3.35 -5.86 -9.93
C HIS A 334 -4.70 -6.49 -9.56
N LEU A 335 -4.72 -7.74 -9.09
CA LEU A 335 -5.94 -8.47 -8.75
C LEU A 335 -6.78 -7.77 -7.66
N PRO A 336 -6.20 -7.32 -6.53
CA PRO A 336 -6.97 -6.64 -5.49
C PRO A 336 -7.60 -5.33 -5.98
N GLN A 337 -6.89 -4.60 -6.87
CA GLN A 337 -7.42 -3.37 -7.46
C GLN A 337 -8.59 -3.66 -8.41
N ALA A 338 -8.47 -4.68 -9.24
CA ALA A 338 -9.54 -5.10 -10.15
C ALA A 338 -10.80 -5.53 -9.37
N LEU A 339 -10.65 -6.38 -8.35
CA LEU A 339 -11.75 -6.81 -7.48
C LEU A 339 -12.40 -5.62 -6.77
N ARG A 340 -11.61 -4.68 -6.27
CA ARG A 340 -12.11 -3.46 -5.64
C ARG A 340 -12.96 -2.62 -6.59
N GLN A 341 -12.51 -2.41 -7.83
CA GLN A 341 -13.25 -1.63 -8.84
C GLN A 341 -14.54 -2.33 -9.25
N ILE A 342 -14.53 -3.64 -9.46
CA ILE A 342 -15.73 -4.44 -9.72
C ILE A 342 -16.73 -4.24 -8.57
N ARG A 343 -16.29 -4.40 -7.33
CA ARG A 343 -17.13 -4.25 -6.15
C ARG A 343 -17.78 -2.88 -6.05
N LEU A 344 -17.02 -1.81 -6.29
CA LEU A 344 -17.55 -0.45 -6.28
C LEU A 344 -18.58 -0.25 -7.39
N THR A 345 -18.28 -0.68 -8.61
CA THR A 345 -19.15 -0.53 -9.78
C THR A 345 -20.47 -1.29 -9.60
N ILE A 346 -20.44 -2.50 -9.04
CA ILE A 346 -21.65 -3.28 -8.79
C ILE A 346 -22.46 -2.67 -7.64
N LYS A 347 -21.82 -2.26 -6.54
CA LYS A 347 -22.52 -1.62 -5.42
C LYS A 347 -23.22 -0.30 -5.81
N ASP A 348 -22.61 0.47 -6.70
CA ASP A 348 -23.21 1.70 -7.21
C ASP A 348 -24.47 1.42 -8.06
N SER A 349 -24.55 0.24 -8.67
CA SER A 349 -25.65 -0.14 -9.56
C SER A 349 -26.83 -0.77 -8.84
N PHE A 350 -26.60 -1.39 -7.70
CA PHE A 350 -27.62 -2.11 -6.93
C PHE A 350 -27.65 -1.60 -5.49
N LYS A 351 -28.82 -1.16 -5.03
CA LYS A 351 -29.08 -0.90 -3.62
C LYS A 351 -29.10 -2.23 -2.86
N ASP A 352 -29.23 -2.39 -1.69
CA ASP A 352 -29.47 -3.61 -0.91
C ASP A 352 -28.70 -4.86 -1.44
N ILE A 353 -27.40 -4.67 -1.72
CA ILE A 353 -26.49 -5.71 -2.17
C ILE A 353 -25.31 -5.85 -1.18
N VAL A 354 -24.98 -7.08 -0.84
CA VAL A 354 -23.78 -7.42 -0.06
C VAL A 354 -22.91 -8.37 -0.85
N PHE A 355 -21.68 -8.57 -0.42
CA PHE A 355 -20.75 -9.44 -1.12
C PHE A 355 -19.83 -10.19 -0.16
N LEU A 356 -19.39 -11.35 -0.62
CA LEU A 356 -18.29 -12.16 -0.11
C LEU A 356 -17.15 -12.09 -1.10
N GLU A 357 -15.94 -11.73 -0.65
CA GLU A 357 -14.74 -11.70 -1.48
C GLU A 357 -13.72 -12.73 -0.98
N ARG A 358 -13.25 -13.59 -1.88
CA ARG A 358 -12.21 -14.59 -1.60
C ARG A 358 -11.30 -14.73 -2.82
N LEU A 359 -10.01 -14.53 -2.62
CA LEU A 359 -8.97 -14.68 -3.65
C LEU A 359 -9.34 -13.95 -4.97
N ASP A 360 -9.77 -14.70 -5.97
CA ASP A 360 -10.10 -14.27 -7.33
C ASP A 360 -11.60 -14.21 -7.61
N VAL A 361 -12.43 -14.35 -6.56
CA VAL A 361 -13.89 -14.49 -6.66
C VAL A 361 -14.60 -13.47 -5.78
N ILE A 362 -15.65 -12.86 -6.32
CA ILE A 362 -16.64 -12.09 -5.56
C ILE A 362 -18.02 -12.72 -5.76
N VAL A 363 -18.69 -13.03 -4.65
CA VAL A 363 -20.11 -13.45 -4.66
C VAL A 363 -20.94 -12.31 -4.12
N PHE A 364 -21.90 -11.85 -4.88
CA PHE A 364 -22.87 -10.83 -4.51
C PHE A 364 -24.21 -11.49 -4.15
N ILE A 365 -24.87 -10.96 -3.10
CA ILE A 365 -26.25 -11.30 -2.72
C ILE A 365 -27.06 -10.03 -2.84
N HIS A 366 -27.99 -10.00 -3.77
CA HIS A 366 -28.90 -8.88 -4.02
C HIS A 366 -30.28 -9.19 -3.47
N ASN A 367 -30.82 -8.29 -2.63
CA ASN A 367 -32.16 -8.36 -2.07
C ASN A 367 -33.08 -7.38 -2.82
N PHE A 368 -34.21 -7.84 -3.35
CA PHE A 368 -35.07 -7.05 -4.20
C PHE A 368 -36.55 -7.47 -4.12
N ASN A 369 -37.46 -6.65 -4.66
CA ASN A 369 -38.88 -6.93 -4.78
C ASN A 369 -39.28 -7.07 -6.28
N ASP A 370 -40.51 -7.46 -6.53
CA ASP A 370 -41.00 -7.65 -7.91
C ASP A 370 -41.04 -6.35 -8.73
N ASN A 371 -41.07 -5.19 -8.08
CA ASN A 371 -41.02 -3.88 -8.76
C ASN A 371 -39.60 -3.47 -9.14
N ASN A 372 -38.58 -4.08 -8.53
CA ASN A 372 -37.18 -3.86 -8.85
C ASN A 372 -36.67 -5.08 -9.62
N ALA A 373 -36.16 -4.85 -10.81
CA ALA A 373 -35.56 -5.91 -11.60
C ALA A 373 -34.41 -6.58 -10.83
N GLY A 374 -34.34 -7.91 -10.84
CA GLY A 374 -33.19 -8.67 -10.40
C GLY A 374 -31.93 -8.35 -11.21
N ILE A 375 -30.88 -9.12 -11.01
CA ILE A 375 -29.61 -8.96 -11.72
C ILE A 375 -29.79 -9.39 -13.18
N ALA A 376 -29.88 -8.44 -14.09
CA ALA A 376 -30.02 -8.69 -15.52
C ALA A 376 -28.65 -8.84 -16.19
N PRO A 377 -28.41 -9.91 -16.99
CA PRO A 377 -27.12 -10.15 -17.65
C PRO A 377 -26.61 -8.96 -18.47
N HIS A 378 -27.45 -8.30 -19.27
CA HIS A 378 -27.05 -7.16 -20.10
C HIS A 378 -26.57 -5.95 -19.29
N THR A 379 -27.12 -5.76 -18.08
CA THR A 379 -26.68 -4.69 -17.18
C THR A 379 -25.26 -4.96 -16.68
N ILE A 380 -24.98 -6.20 -16.30
CA ILE A 380 -23.65 -6.62 -15.86
C ILE A 380 -22.65 -6.54 -17.01
N GLU A 381 -23.03 -6.99 -18.20
CA GLU A 381 -22.20 -6.92 -19.40
C GLU A 381 -21.76 -5.49 -19.70
N LYS A 382 -22.69 -4.53 -19.67
CA LYS A 382 -22.39 -3.11 -19.87
C LYS A 382 -21.38 -2.60 -18.84
N LYS A 383 -21.51 -3.00 -17.56
CA LYS A 383 -20.61 -2.58 -16.47
C LYS A 383 -19.23 -3.21 -16.62
N MET A 384 -19.15 -4.49 -16.91
CA MET A 384 -17.88 -5.20 -17.10
C MET A 384 -17.13 -4.67 -18.34
N ASN A 385 -17.85 -4.36 -19.43
CA ASN A 385 -17.27 -3.74 -20.62
C ASN A 385 -16.72 -2.34 -20.33
N ALA A 386 -17.39 -1.53 -19.51
CA ALA A 386 -16.87 -0.23 -19.07
C ALA A 386 -15.59 -0.37 -18.25
N LEU A 387 -15.51 -1.35 -17.34
CA LEU A 387 -14.28 -1.64 -16.58
C LEU A 387 -13.14 -2.12 -17.49
N ALA A 388 -13.46 -2.89 -18.54
CA ALA A 388 -12.47 -3.34 -19.52
C ALA A 388 -11.93 -2.17 -20.36
N GLN A 389 -12.79 -1.25 -20.79
CA GLN A 389 -12.41 -0.03 -21.54
C GLN A 389 -11.50 0.89 -20.69
N ASN A 390 -11.76 0.98 -19.40
CA ASN A 390 -10.93 1.75 -18.46
C ASN A 390 -9.65 1.01 -18.02
N HIS A 391 -9.25 -0.03 -18.74
CA HIS A 391 -8.06 -0.83 -18.47
C HIS A 391 -8.00 -1.55 -17.10
N VAL A 392 -9.07 -1.54 -16.32
CA VAL A 392 -9.14 -2.22 -15.01
C VAL A 392 -8.98 -3.74 -15.17
N LEU A 393 -9.54 -4.30 -16.25
CA LEU A 393 -9.51 -5.74 -16.54
C LEU A 393 -8.49 -6.12 -17.64
N LYS A 394 -7.49 -5.27 -17.91
CA LYS A 394 -6.49 -5.49 -18.98
C LYS A 394 -5.72 -6.83 -18.85
N ASP A 395 -5.51 -7.27 -17.61
CA ASP A 395 -4.71 -8.45 -17.29
C ASP A 395 -5.58 -9.69 -16.96
N PHE A 396 -6.91 -9.54 -17.00
CA PHE A 396 -7.84 -10.57 -16.58
C PHE A 396 -8.92 -10.83 -17.62
N HIS A 397 -9.37 -12.11 -17.67
CA HIS A 397 -10.66 -12.50 -18.18
C HIS A 397 -11.62 -12.72 -17.02
N TYR A 398 -12.92 -12.68 -17.28
CA TYR A 398 -13.92 -12.90 -16.25
C TYR A 398 -15.03 -13.85 -16.70
N ASN A 399 -15.60 -14.56 -15.74
CA ASN A 399 -16.88 -15.24 -15.91
C ASN A 399 -17.86 -14.73 -14.84
N VAL A 400 -19.11 -14.58 -15.24
CA VAL A 400 -20.19 -14.18 -14.35
C VAL A 400 -21.29 -15.23 -14.39
N SER A 401 -21.61 -15.75 -13.22
CA SER A 401 -22.69 -16.71 -13.01
C SER A 401 -23.79 -16.07 -12.18
N ILE A 402 -25.04 -16.18 -12.60
CA ILE A 402 -26.18 -15.56 -11.93
C ILE A 402 -27.19 -16.67 -11.60
N SER A 403 -27.68 -16.71 -10.35
CA SER A 403 -28.67 -17.70 -9.90
C SER A 403 -30.07 -17.39 -10.38
N SER A 404 -30.97 -18.36 -10.19
CA SER A 404 -32.40 -18.09 -10.18
C SER A 404 -32.80 -17.16 -9.05
N LYS A 405 -34.00 -16.58 -9.14
CA LYS A 405 -34.67 -15.83 -8.07
C LYS A 405 -35.12 -16.81 -6.97
N VAL A 406 -34.77 -16.53 -5.74
CA VAL A 406 -35.09 -17.40 -4.59
C VAL A 406 -35.62 -16.60 -3.40
N GLU A 407 -36.24 -17.29 -2.45
CA GLU A 407 -36.56 -16.78 -1.11
C GLU A 407 -35.38 -17.00 -0.15
N LYS A 408 -35.39 -16.30 1.01
CA LYS A 408 -34.30 -16.30 2.00
C LYS A 408 -33.80 -17.68 2.42
N ARG A 409 -34.70 -18.66 2.58
CA ARG A 409 -34.35 -20.05 2.96
C ARG A 409 -33.56 -20.78 1.86
N ASN A 410 -33.71 -20.37 0.63
CA ASN A 410 -33.12 -21.00 -0.55
C ASN A 410 -31.83 -20.29 -1.02
N ILE A 411 -31.27 -19.35 -0.24
CA ILE A 411 -29.99 -18.70 -0.54
C ILE A 411 -28.86 -19.73 -0.73
N PRO A 412 -28.74 -20.79 0.11
CA PRO A 412 -27.73 -21.84 -0.12
C PRO A 412 -27.91 -22.59 -1.44
N GLN A 413 -29.17 -22.80 -1.88
CA GLN A 413 -29.45 -23.39 -3.20
C GLN A 413 -28.96 -22.47 -4.31
N ALA A 414 -29.28 -21.17 -4.25
CA ALA A 414 -28.81 -20.18 -5.20
C ALA A 414 -27.27 -20.11 -5.27
N ASN A 415 -26.58 -20.31 -4.13
CA ASN A 415 -25.13 -20.44 -4.11
C ASN A 415 -24.64 -21.67 -4.87
N ARG A 416 -25.27 -22.82 -4.72
CA ARG A 416 -24.95 -24.01 -5.52
C ARG A 416 -25.15 -23.74 -7.00
N GLU A 417 -26.23 -23.07 -7.38
CA GLU A 417 -26.54 -22.72 -8.77
C GLU A 417 -25.44 -21.87 -9.42
N ILE A 418 -24.93 -20.83 -8.73
CA ILE A 418 -23.85 -20.00 -9.31
C ILE A 418 -22.54 -20.75 -9.41
N LEU A 419 -22.22 -21.63 -8.44
CA LEU A 419 -21.02 -22.45 -8.48
C LEU A 419 -21.08 -23.48 -9.61
N ASP A 420 -22.23 -24.06 -9.86
CA ASP A 420 -22.45 -25.01 -10.95
C ASP A 420 -22.41 -24.31 -12.31
N THR A 421 -22.99 -23.12 -12.42
CA THR A 421 -22.86 -22.29 -13.62
C THR A 421 -21.39 -21.94 -13.92
N GLU A 422 -20.62 -21.59 -12.89
CA GLU A 422 -19.19 -21.30 -13.04
C GLU A 422 -18.39 -22.51 -13.54
N LYS A 423 -18.67 -23.71 -12.98
CA LYS A 423 -18.05 -24.96 -13.46
C LYS A 423 -18.26 -25.16 -14.96
N ILE A 424 -19.48 -24.94 -15.44
CA ILE A 424 -19.81 -25.06 -16.87
C ILE A 424 -19.11 -23.98 -17.70
N LEU A 425 -19.15 -22.72 -17.25
CA LEU A 425 -18.47 -21.62 -17.95
C LEU A 425 -16.97 -21.87 -18.10
N ARG A 426 -16.32 -22.42 -17.08
CA ARG A 426 -14.90 -22.77 -17.11
C ARG A 426 -14.57 -23.83 -18.16
N LEU A 427 -15.49 -24.78 -18.40
CA LEU A 427 -15.31 -25.85 -19.38
C LEU A 427 -15.49 -25.37 -20.83
N PHE A 428 -16.17 -24.26 -21.06
CA PHE A 428 -16.43 -23.76 -22.41
C PHE A 428 -15.26 -22.97 -23.03
N HIS A 429 -14.16 -22.74 -22.30
CA HIS A 429 -13.01 -21.94 -22.75
C HIS A 429 -13.35 -20.56 -23.35
N ASN A 430 -14.61 -20.17 -23.35
CA ASN A 430 -15.01 -18.85 -23.78
C ASN A 430 -14.69 -17.86 -22.65
N GLN A 431 -14.08 -16.77 -23.02
CA GLN A 431 -13.64 -15.74 -22.09
C GLN A 431 -14.70 -14.64 -22.03
N ASN A 432 -14.90 -14.06 -20.84
CA ASN A 432 -15.82 -12.94 -20.58
C ASN A 432 -17.30 -13.32 -20.80
N ASN A 433 -17.74 -14.46 -20.25
CA ASN A 433 -19.11 -14.92 -20.35
C ASN A 433 -19.95 -14.51 -19.15
N ILE A 434 -21.23 -14.24 -19.41
CA ILE A 434 -22.25 -14.00 -18.39
C ILE A 434 -23.40 -14.96 -18.65
N LEU A 435 -23.75 -15.78 -17.66
CA LEU A 435 -24.78 -16.81 -17.83
C LEU A 435 -25.70 -16.89 -16.60
N LEU A 436 -26.99 -16.96 -16.87
CA LEU A 436 -28.01 -17.31 -15.88
C LEU A 436 -28.04 -18.82 -15.68
N TYR A 437 -28.23 -19.26 -14.44
CA TYR A 437 -28.43 -20.69 -14.16
C TYR A 437 -29.61 -21.27 -14.95
N GLU A 438 -30.66 -20.49 -15.12
CA GLU A 438 -31.84 -20.92 -15.89
C GLU A 438 -31.50 -21.28 -17.34
N ASP A 439 -30.55 -20.59 -17.96
CA ASP A 439 -30.13 -20.77 -19.35
C ASP A 439 -29.18 -21.96 -19.56
N LEU A 440 -28.73 -22.63 -18.49
CA LEU A 440 -27.88 -23.83 -18.60
C LEU A 440 -28.55 -24.98 -19.37
N GLY A 441 -29.88 -25.04 -19.34
CA GLY A 441 -30.62 -26.08 -20.06
C GLY A 441 -30.18 -27.48 -19.67
N ILE A 442 -29.85 -28.29 -20.67
CA ILE A 442 -29.47 -29.71 -20.50
C ILE A 442 -28.19 -29.90 -19.67
N TYR A 443 -27.32 -28.87 -19.58
CA TYR A 443 -26.10 -28.97 -18.78
C TYR A 443 -26.37 -29.16 -17.28
N LYS A 444 -27.54 -28.77 -16.78
CA LYS A 444 -27.97 -29.05 -15.40
C LYS A 444 -27.98 -30.56 -15.07
N LEU A 445 -28.42 -31.37 -16.01
CA LEU A 445 -28.44 -32.84 -15.83
C LEU A 445 -27.04 -33.44 -15.71
N PHE A 446 -26.05 -32.78 -16.27
CA PHE A 446 -24.66 -33.25 -16.24
C PHE A 446 -23.91 -32.83 -14.96
N LEU A 447 -24.42 -31.84 -14.24
CA LEU A 447 -23.84 -31.37 -12.96
C LEU A 447 -24.13 -32.32 -11.79
N ASP A 448 -25.28 -33.00 -11.82
CA ASP A 448 -25.68 -33.97 -10.78
C ASP A 448 -24.87 -35.28 -10.86
N SER A 449 -24.13 -35.50 -11.93
CA SER A 449 -23.25 -36.65 -12.09
C SER A 449 -21.94 -36.44 -11.36
N ASN A 450 -21.75 -37.13 -10.23
CA ASN A 450 -20.52 -37.06 -9.42
C ASN A 450 -19.26 -37.49 -10.19
N ASN A 451 -19.41 -38.14 -11.34
CA ASN A 451 -18.31 -38.65 -12.13
C ASN A 451 -18.54 -38.44 -13.65
N LEU A 452 -17.73 -37.56 -14.26
CA LEU A 452 -17.78 -37.36 -15.73
C LEU A 452 -17.47 -38.62 -16.53
N SER A 453 -16.82 -39.64 -15.93
CA SER A 453 -16.65 -40.96 -16.57
C SER A 453 -17.99 -41.66 -16.77
N ASP A 454 -18.99 -41.38 -15.93
CA ASP A 454 -20.34 -41.91 -16.11
C ASP A 454 -21.06 -41.24 -17.26
N LEU A 455 -20.78 -39.98 -17.53
CA LEU A 455 -21.33 -39.26 -18.69
C LEU A 455 -20.82 -39.80 -20.04
N LYS A 456 -19.61 -40.38 -20.05
CA LYS A 456 -19.08 -41.05 -21.27
C LYS A 456 -19.95 -42.24 -21.70
N LYS A 457 -20.69 -42.87 -20.76
CA LYS A 457 -21.64 -43.97 -21.06
C LYS A 457 -22.80 -43.53 -21.94
N PHE A 458 -23.15 -42.24 -21.94
CA PHE A 458 -24.18 -41.67 -22.81
C PHE A 458 -23.69 -41.38 -24.24
N ILE A 459 -22.39 -41.49 -24.48
CA ILE A 459 -21.79 -41.33 -25.80
C ILE A 459 -21.67 -42.69 -26.45
N SER A 460 -22.35 -42.89 -27.59
CA SER A 460 -22.22 -44.17 -28.30
C SER A 460 -20.75 -44.36 -28.77
N PRO A 461 -20.21 -45.60 -28.70
CA PRO A 461 -18.85 -45.90 -29.15
C PRO A 461 -18.61 -45.46 -30.61
N ARG A 462 -19.64 -45.52 -31.42
CA ARG A 462 -19.63 -45.12 -32.82
C ARG A 462 -19.40 -43.61 -33.00
N LEU A 463 -20.05 -42.76 -32.20
CA LEU A 463 -19.85 -41.32 -32.22
C LEU A 463 -18.47 -40.93 -31.63
N ALA A 464 -17.98 -41.64 -30.61
CA ALA A 464 -16.65 -41.44 -30.07
C ALA A 464 -15.57 -41.75 -31.12
N ASN A 465 -15.66 -42.89 -31.78
CA ASN A 465 -14.74 -43.26 -32.86
C ASN A 465 -14.82 -42.29 -34.04
N PHE A 466 -16.04 -41.83 -34.40
CA PHE A 466 -16.22 -40.86 -35.49
C PHE A 466 -15.53 -39.53 -35.18
N LYS A 467 -15.66 -39.01 -33.97
CA LYS A 467 -14.96 -37.80 -33.56
C LYS A 467 -13.43 -37.96 -33.64
N PHE A 468 -12.91 -39.10 -33.18
CA PHE A 468 -11.48 -39.38 -33.21
C PHE A 468 -10.91 -39.51 -34.62
N GLN A 469 -11.62 -40.25 -35.52
CA GLN A 469 -11.15 -40.49 -36.87
C GLN A 469 -11.40 -39.32 -37.83
N TYR A 470 -12.48 -38.56 -37.62
CA TYR A 470 -12.93 -37.50 -38.52
C TYR A 470 -13.22 -36.18 -37.81
N PRO A 471 -12.24 -35.55 -37.13
CA PRO A 471 -12.49 -34.37 -36.29
C PRO A 471 -13.13 -33.21 -37.06
N LEU A 472 -12.72 -32.93 -38.29
CA LEU A 472 -13.31 -31.88 -39.14
C LEU A 472 -14.75 -32.14 -39.55
N LEU A 473 -15.13 -33.40 -39.78
CA LEU A 473 -16.50 -33.77 -40.05
C LEU A 473 -17.36 -33.66 -38.80
N PHE A 474 -16.81 -34.03 -37.64
CA PHE A 474 -17.49 -33.89 -36.35
C PHE A 474 -17.76 -32.42 -36.01
N GLU A 475 -16.78 -31.55 -36.19
CA GLU A 475 -16.92 -30.11 -36.00
C GLU A 475 -18.01 -29.53 -36.92
N THR A 476 -17.99 -29.94 -38.22
CA THR A 476 -19.01 -29.50 -39.20
C THR A 476 -20.40 -29.99 -38.80
N LEU A 477 -20.52 -31.25 -38.36
CA LEU A 477 -21.77 -31.83 -37.88
C LEU A 477 -22.33 -31.03 -36.69
N HIS A 478 -21.47 -30.79 -35.70
CA HIS A 478 -21.88 -30.10 -34.49
C HIS A 478 -22.36 -28.67 -34.80
N THR A 479 -21.59 -27.92 -35.59
CA THR A 479 -21.93 -26.55 -35.99
C THR A 479 -23.22 -26.54 -36.83
N PHE A 480 -23.41 -27.54 -37.68
CA PHE A 480 -24.64 -27.69 -38.49
C PHE A 480 -25.89 -27.91 -37.62
N LEU A 481 -25.77 -28.71 -36.57
CA LEU A 481 -26.88 -28.93 -35.62
C LEU A 481 -27.13 -27.68 -34.76
N ASP A 482 -26.08 -26.99 -34.33
CA ASP A 482 -26.17 -25.72 -33.55
C ASP A 482 -26.78 -24.56 -34.39
N THR A 483 -26.75 -24.65 -35.72
CA THR A 483 -27.40 -23.70 -36.65
C THR A 483 -28.74 -24.20 -37.18
N ASN A 484 -29.42 -25.10 -36.46
CA ASN A 484 -30.69 -25.68 -36.83
C ASN A 484 -30.68 -26.28 -38.25
N GLN A 485 -29.61 -26.99 -38.59
CA GLN A 485 -29.41 -27.65 -39.90
C GLN A 485 -29.39 -26.66 -41.09
N ASN A 486 -29.00 -25.43 -40.86
CA ASN A 486 -28.88 -24.40 -41.89
C ASN A 486 -27.48 -24.40 -42.53
N TYR A 487 -27.39 -24.81 -43.80
CA TYR A 487 -26.12 -24.88 -44.53
C TYR A 487 -25.42 -23.53 -44.72
N ILE A 488 -26.19 -22.44 -44.90
CA ILE A 488 -25.65 -21.11 -45.11
C ILE A 488 -25.01 -20.60 -43.81
N LEU A 489 -25.79 -20.60 -42.72
CA LEU A 489 -25.28 -20.16 -41.41
C LEU A 489 -24.11 -21.02 -40.92
N THR A 490 -24.12 -22.32 -41.22
CA THR A 490 -23.00 -23.22 -40.91
C THR A 490 -21.73 -22.83 -41.68
N SER A 491 -21.93 -22.52 -42.99
CA SER A 491 -20.81 -22.12 -43.85
C SER A 491 -20.17 -20.81 -43.40
N GLU A 492 -20.95 -19.85 -42.96
CA GLU A 492 -20.50 -18.58 -42.41
C GLU A 492 -19.69 -18.79 -41.10
N LYS A 493 -20.24 -19.59 -40.17
CA LYS A 493 -19.56 -19.89 -38.88
C LYS A 493 -18.24 -20.66 -39.03
N LEU A 494 -18.14 -21.54 -40.04
CA LEU A 494 -16.96 -22.36 -40.30
C LEU A 494 -15.99 -21.74 -41.31
N PHE A 495 -16.33 -20.58 -41.87
CA PHE A 495 -15.59 -19.95 -42.98
C PHE A 495 -15.38 -20.90 -44.16
N LEU A 496 -16.40 -21.67 -44.49
CA LEU A 496 -16.39 -22.65 -45.61
C LEU A 496 -17.41 -22.29 -46.69
N HIS A 497 -17.21 -22.79 -47.88
CA HIS A 497 -18.24 -22.67 -48.93
C HIS A 497 -19.43 -23.59 -48.61
N PRO A 498 -20.70 -23.19 -48.86
CA PRO A 498 -21.89 -23.99 -48.56
C PRO A 498 -21.89 -25.41 -49.22
N LYS A 499 -21.30 -25.55 -50.40
CA LYS A 499 -21.12 -26.86 -51.08
C LYS A 499 -20.20 -27.79 -50.28
N THR A 500 -19.14 -27.23 -49.64
CA THR A 500 -18.22 -27.99 -48.78
C THR A 500 -18.93 -28.48 -47.53
N VAL A 501 -19.74 -27.63 -46.92
CA VAL A 501 -20.55 -28.01 -45.75
C VAL A 501 -21.50 -29.14 -46.13
N ARG A 502 -22.22 -29.01 -47.25
CA ARG A 502 -23.14 -30.06 -47.74
C ARG A 502 -22.41 -31.37 -47.95
N TYR A 503 -21.27 -31.35 -48.66
CA TYR A 503 -20.47 -32.54 -48.88
C TYR A 503 -20.03 -33.20 -47.55
N ARG A 504 -19.56 -32.41 -46.58
CA ARG A 504 -19.16 -32.95 -45.30
C ARG A 504 -20.32 -33.55 -44.51
N ILE A 505 -21.50 -32.94 -44.54
CA ILE A 505 -22.69 -33.45 -43.87
C ILE A 505 -23.19 -34.74 -44.56
N ASP A 506 -23.21 -34.82 -45.88
CA ASP A 506 -23.63 -36.03 -46.61
C ASP A 506 -22.64 -37.17 -46.33
N LYS A 507 -21.34 -36.89 -46.30
CA LYS A 507 -20.32 -37.86 -45.92
C LYS A 507 -20.49 -38.32 -44.46
N THR A 508 -20.79 -37.41 -43.53
CA THR A 508 -21.09 -37.71 -42.13
C THR A 508 -22.29 -38.64 -41.98
N LYS A 509 -23.39 -38.36 -42.71
CA LYS A 509 -24.58 -39.23 -42.74
C LYS A 509 -24.25 -40.65 -43.21
N SER A 510 -23.43 -40.74 -44.25
CA SER A 510 -23.00 -42.04 -44.79
C SER A 510 -22.13 -42.84 -43.81
N ILE A 511 -21.12 -42.20 -43.17
CA ILE A 511 -20.21 -42.86 -42.22
C ILE A 511 -20.95 -43.26 -40.94
N LEU A 512 -21.76 -42.35 -40.39
CA LEU A 512 -22.54 -42.60 -39.19
C LEU A 512 -23.82 -43.39 -39.46
N ASN A 513 -24.24 -43.61 -40.74
CA ASN A 513 -25.52 -44.22 -41.14
C ASN A 513 -26.67 -43.68 -40.27
N VAL A 514 -26.82 -42.39 -40.19
CA VAL A 514 -27.80 -41.68 -39.35
C VAL A 514 -28.81 -40.95 -40.24
N ASN A 515 -30.05 -40.93 -39.77
CA ASN A 515 -31.10 -40.17 -40.39
C ASN A 515 -31.44 -38.93 -39.55
N PHE A 516 -31.10 -37.75 -40.04
CA PHE A 516 -31.40 -36.50 -39.34
C PHE A 516 -32.87 -36.13 -39.28
N SER A 517 -33.73 -36.89 -39.97
CA SER A 517 -35.20 -36.78 -39.83
C SER A 517 -35.73 -37.63 -38.67
N ASN A 518 -34.88 -38.50 -38.07
CA ASN A 518 -35.21 -39.25 -36.86
C ASN A 518 -34.92 -38.41 -35.62
N PRO A 519 -35.92 -37.96 -34.85
CA PRO A 519 -35.72 -37.11 -33.70
C PRO A 519 -34.83 -37.72 -32.62
N GLU A 520 -34.93 -39.03 -32.39
CA GLU A 520 -34.16 -39.73 -31.38
C GLU A 520 -32.65 -39.81 -31.70
N GLU A 521 -32.33 -40.13 -32.99
CA GLU A 521 -30.92 -40.13 -33.43
C GLU A 521 -30.32 -38.72 -33.36
N LEU A 522 -31.10 -37.73 -33.76
CA LEU A 522 -30.70 -36.33 -33.72
C LEU A 522 -30.41 -35.88 -32.28
N LEU A 523 -31.31 -36.20 -31.34
CA LEU A 523 -31.16 -35.88 -29.93
C LEU A 523 -29.89 -36.54 -29.32
N GLN A 524 -29.66 -37.82 -29.62
CA GLN A 524 -28.46 -38.54 -29.16
C GLN A 524 -27.16 -37.86 -29.65
N ILE A 525 -27.14 -37.45 -30.93
CA ILE A 525 -25.96 -36.76 -31.49
C ILE A 525 -25.76 -35.39 -30.82
N GLN A 526 -26.85 -34.63 -30.58
CA GLN A 526 -26.82 -33.35 -29.94
C GLN A 526 -26.33 -33.45 -28.48
N ILE A 527 -26.84 -34.43 -27.72
CA ILE A 527 -26.39 -34.69 -26.34
C ILE A 527 -24.90 -35.06 -26.32
N ALA A 528 -24.51 -36.03 -27.21
CA ALA A 528 -23.10 -36.43 -27.29
C ALA A 528 -22.18 -35.26 -27.64
N GLY A 529 -22.58 -34.38 -28.54
CA GLY A 529 -21.84 -33.17 -28.89
C GLY A 529 -21.58 -32.24 -27.68
N ARG A 530 -22.63 -32.05 -26.85
CA ARG A 530 -22.51 -31.25 -25.63
C ARG A 530 -21.63 -31.92 -24.57
N LEU A 531 -21.74 -33.24 -24.42
CA LEU A 531 -20.89 -34.02 -23.53
C LEU A 531 -19.41 -33.98 -23.94
N PHE A 532 -19.15 -34.07 -25.26
CA PHE A 532 -17.78 -33.92 -25.74
C PHE A 532 -17.18 -32.54 -25.42
N LYS A 533 -17.95 -31.46 -25.56
CA LYS A 533 -17.47 -30.12 -25.15
C LYS A 533 -17.06 -30.09 -23.67
N LEU A 534 -17.84 -30.70 -22.79
CA LEU A 534 -17.54 -30.78 -21.35
C LEU A 534 -16.28 -31.62 -21.07
N ILE A 535 -16.12 -32.75 -21.78
CA ILE A 535 -14.98 -33.67 -21.57
C ILE A 535 -13.69 -33.07 -22.12
N ASP A 536 -13.71 -32.47 -23.30
CA ASP A 536 -12.55 -31.84 -23.91
C ASP A 536 -12.08 -30.63 -23.11
N GLY A 537 -13.01 -29.79 -22.62
CA GLY A 537 -12.70 -28.65 -21.78
C GLY A 537 -12.00 -29.00 -20.48
N ARG A 538 -12.14 -30.22 -19.96
CA ARG A 538 -11.44 -30.68 -18.76
C ARG A 538 -10.00 -31.13 -19.06
N ASN A 539 -9.76 -31.81 -20.18
CA ASN A 539 -8.44 -32.31 -20.55
C ASN A 539 -7.42 -31.20 -20.85
N HIS A 540 -7.87 -29.97 -21.06
CA HIS A 540 -7.02 -28.78 -21.22
C HIS A 540 -6.74 -28.04 -19.91
N ASN A 541 -7.46 -28.38 -18.81
CA ASN A 541 -7.32 -27.72 -17.51
C ASN A 541 -6.59 -28.58 -16.44
N GLU A 542 -6.28 -29.83 -16.75
CA GLU A 542 -5.35 -30.72 -16.04
C GLU A 542 -3.94 -30.63 -16.65
#